data_dbf4604d3390c86c3b3ca167e817008a
#
_entry.id   dbf4604d3390c86c3b3ca167e817008a
#
_cell.length_a   1.000
_cell.length_b   1.000
_cell.length_c   1.000
_cell.angle_alpha   90.00
_cell.angle_beta   90.00
_cell.angle_gamma   90.00
#
_symmetry.space_group_name_H-M   'P 1'
#
loop_
_entity.id
_entity.type
_entity.pdbx_description
1 polymer ?
#
loop_
_entity_poly.entity_id
_entity_poly.type
_entity_poly.pdbx_seq_one_letter_code
_entity_poly.pdbx_strand_id
1 'polypeptide(L)'
;MNRRQLLRTGTAFAATLALPARAFAQVNPTARRDAELLAIARREVARAGARLWHRDMVAIADFGLHSAHQRFHFVDLIDNRVESFHVSHGDGSDPDHDGWLKWYSNLEGSHCTSKGAYMTRSWYVGKFGTSIRLDGLDPSNSNALPRAIV
;
A
#
# COMPACT_ATOMS: atom_id res chain seq x y z
N MET A 1 -33.02 78.17 -30.74
CA MET A 1 -32.24 77.34 -31.67
C MET A 1 -31.59 76.24 -30.90
N ASN A 2 -32.06 75.01 -31.02
CA ASN A 2 -31.72 73.87 -30.19
C ASN A 2 -30.56 73.11 -30.79
N ARG A 3 -29.50 72.96 -30.02
CA ARG A 3 -28.40 72.03 -30.35
C ARG A 3 -28.62 70.72 -29.65
N ARG A 4 -29.02 69.68 -30.37
CA ARG A 4 -29.12 68.30 -29.93
C ARG A 4 -27.72 67.68 -29.94
N GLN A 5 -27.19 67.39 -28.77
CA GLN A 5 -25.97 66.60 -28.63
C GLN A 5 -26.35 65.11 -28.78
N LEU A 6 -25.72 64.50 -29.76
CA LEU A 6 -25.82 63.09 -30.03
C LEU A 6 -24.81 62.33 -29.14
N LEU A 7 -25.28 61.70 -28.05
CA LEU A 7 -24.45 60.86 -27.24
C LEU A 7 -24.31 59.49 -27.95
N ARG A 8 -23.13 59.24 -28.40
CA ARG A 8 -22.73 57.90 -28.89
C ARG A 8 -22.33 57.07 -27.68
N THR A 9 -23.21 56.17 -27.20
CA THR A 9 -22.90 55.16 -26.22
C THR A 9 -22.16 54.02 -26.90
N GLY A 10 -20.85 53.98 -26.70
CA GLY A 10 -20.02 52.85 -27.06
C GLY A 10 -20.13 51.79 -25.99
N THR A 11 -20.83 50.70 -26.31
CA THR A 11 -20.85 49.50 -25.49
C THR A 11 -19.54 48.74 -25.73
N ALA A 12 -18.61 48.85 -24.78
CA ALA A 12 -17.43 47.96 -24.75
C ALA A 12 -17.86 46.57 -24.31
N PHE A 13 -17.84 45.63 -25.24
CA PHE A 13 -17.97 44.20 -24.93
C PHE A 13 -16.63 43.74 -24.31
N ALA A 14 -16.60 43.59 -23.00
CA ALA A 14 -15.52 42.87 -22.32
C ALA A 14 -15.71 41.38 -22.52
N ALA A 15 -15.01 40.79 -23.50
CA ALA A 15 -14.92 39.35 -23.63
C ALA A 15 -14.08 38.80 -22.47
N THR A 16 -14.72 38.34 -21.42
CA THR A 16 -14.09 37.53 -20.38
C THR A 16 -13.73 36.19 -20.98
N LEU A 17 -12.45 36.01 -21.32
CA LEU A 17 -11.87 34.70 -21.62
C LEU A 17 -11.93 33.89 -20.32
N ALA A 18 -12.98 33.08 -20.14
CA ALA A 18 -13.03 32.05 -19.13
C ALA A 18 -11.96 30.99 -19.51
N LEU A 19 -10.79 31.11 -18.91
CA LEU A 19 -9.81 30.02 -18.93
C LEU A 19 -10.50 28.80 -18.32
N PRO A 20 -10.47 27.61 -18.99
CA PRO A 20 -10.98 26.41 -18.37
C PRO A 20 -10.17 26.18 -17.10
N ALA A 21 -10.80 26.28 -15.94
CA ALA A 21 -10.23 25.82 -14.70
C ALA A 21 -9.87 24.36 -14.94
N ARG A 22 -8.58 24.06 -15.11
CA ARG A 22 -8.11 22.69 -15.07
C ARG A 22 -8.55 22.14 -13.73
N ALA A 23 -9.61 21.35 -13.75
CA ALA A 23 -10.01 20.55 -12.61
C ALA A 23 -8.81 19.64 -12.33
N PHE A 24 -7.98 20.02 -11.37
CA PHE A 24 -7.07 19.07 -10.75
C PHE A 24 -7.98 18.04 -10.10
N ALA A 25 -8.22 16.94 -10.80
CA ALA A 25 -8.89 15.81 -10.22
C ALA A 25 -8.09 15.45 -8.96
N GLN A 26 -8.64 15.72 -7.80
CA GLN A 26 -8.03 15.29 -6.55
C GLN A 26 -8.08 13.78 -6.59
N VAL A 27 -6.92 13.18 -6.85
CA VAL A 27 -6.77 11.73 -6.81
C VAL A 27 -7.13 11.33 -5.39
N ASN A 28 -8.17 10.52 -5.24
CA ASN A 28 -8.57 9.98 -3.94
C ASN A 28 -7.34 9.29 -3.31
N PRO A 29 -6.90 9.68 -2.10
CA PRO A 29 -5.73 9.10 -1.46
C PRO A 29 -5.78 7.58 -1.36
N THR A 30 -6.96 7.01 -1.15
CA THR A 30 -7.17 5.56 -1.13
C THR A 30 -6.91 4.94 -2.51
N ALA A 31 -7.46 5.52 -3.58
CA ALA A 31 -7.24 5.02 -4.93
C ALA A 31 -5.76 5.10 -5.36
N ARG A 32 -5.04 6.14 -4.92
CA ARG A 32 -3.60 6.25 -5.14
C ARG A 32 -2.84 5.15 -4.42
N ARG A 33 -3.12 4.93 -3.14
CA ARG A 33 -2.51 3.86 -2.34
C ARG A 33 -2.77 2.50 -2.96
N ASP A 34 -4.01 2.21 -3.35
CA ASP A 34 -4.40 0.94 -3.93
C ASP A 34 -3.68 0.70 -5.27
N ALA A 35 -3.51 1.72 -6.09
CA ALA A 35 -2.71 1.64 -7.32
C ALA A 35 -1.22 1.34 -7.04
N GLU A 36 -0.65 1.93 -6.00
CA GLU A 36 0.73 1.66 -5.57
C GLU A 36 0.87 0.20 -5.08
N LEU A 37 -0.06 -0.30 -4.27
CA LEU A 37 -0.08 -1.68 -3.79
C LEU A 37 -0.21 -2.69 -4.94
N LEU A 38 -1.10 -2.43 -5.91
CA LEU A 38 -1.24 -3.23 -7.12
C LEU A 38 0.06 -3.26 -7.95
N ALA A 39 0.74 -2.12 -8.08
CA ALA A 39 2.02 -2.05 -8.80
C ALA A 39 3.11 -2.86 -8.09
N ILE A 40 3.19 -2.78 -6.75
CA ILE A 40 4.11 -3.58 -5.93
C ILE A 40 3.81 -5.06 -6.11
N ALA A 41 2.55 -5.47 -5.95
CA ALA A 41 2.13 -6.87 -6.06
C ALA A 41 2.50 -7.47 -7.42
N ARG A 42 2.22 -6.77 -8.53
CA ARG A 42 2.58 -7.24 -9.88
C ARG A 42 4.09 -7.39 -10.06
N ARG A 43 4.86 -6.42 -9.57
CA ARG A 43 6.33 -6.48 -9.62
C ARG A 43 6.87 -7.68 -8.87
N GLU A 44 6.39 -7.94 -7.65
CA GLU A 44 6.87 -9.05 -6.83
C GLU A 44 6.45 -10.41 -7.38
N VAL A 45 5.24 -10.54 -7.93
CA VAL A 45 4.80 -11.76 -8.64
C VAL A 45 5.69 -12.01 -9.87
N ALA A 46 6.00 -11.00 -10.65
CA ALA A 46 6.92 -11.12 -11.79
C ALA A 46 8.32 -11.54 -11.35
N ARG A 47 8.85 -10.97 -10.26
CA ARG A 47 10.16 -11.32 -9.68
C ARG A 47 10.21 -12.75 -9.17
N ALA A 48 9.16 -13.22 -8.50
CA ALA A 48 9.07 -14.58 -7.99
C ALA A 48 8.92 -15.62 -9.12
N GLY A 49 8.29 -15.27 -10.22
CA GLY A 49 8.24 -16.05 -11.46
C GLY A 49 7.67 -17.46 -11.28
N ALA A 50 8.39 -18.46 -11.81
CA ALA A 50 7.96 -19.86 -11.80
C ALA A 50 7.90 -20.52 -10.41
N ARG A 51 8.39 -19.84 -9.36
CA ARG A 51 8.30 -20.35 -7.97
C ARG A 51 6.88 -20.31 -7.42
N LEU A 52 5.99 -19.48 -8.00
CA LEU A 52 4.61 -19.30 -7.55
C LEU A 52 3.65 -20.22 -8.32
N TRP A 53 2.80 -20.94 -7.59
CA TRP A 53 1.69 -21.72 -8.15
C TRP A 53 0.46 -20.84 -8.41
N HIS A 54 0.17 -19.92 -7.46
CA HIS A 54 -0.91 -18.93 -7.56
C HIS A 54 -0.29 -17.54 -7.74
N ARG A 55 -0.86 -16.74 -8.62
CA ARG A 55 -0.34 -15.42 -8.98
C ARG A 55 -1.42 -14.35 -8.98
N ASP A 56 -2.56 -14.70 -8.45
CA ASP A 56 -3.80 -13.93 -8.44
C ASP A 56 -3.93 -13.09 -7.16
N MET A 57 -3.32 -13.53 -6.05
CA MET A 57 -3.44 -12.88 -4.76
C MET A 57 -2.07 -12.65 -4.13
N VAL A 58 -1.85 -11.43 -3.62
CA VAL A 58 -0.64 -11.05 -2.88
C VAL A 58 -1.03 -10.39 -1.57
N ALA A 59 -0.37 -10.79 -0.47
CA ALA A 59 -0.49 -10.08 0.80
C ALA A 59 0.70 -9.14 0.99
N ILE A 60 0.44 -7.88 1.40
CA ILE A 60 1.45 -6.85 1.64
C ILE A 60 1.27 -6.31 3.05
N ALA A 61 2.33 -6.36 3.87
CA ALA A 61 2.37 -5.70 5.17
C ALA A 61 3.17 -4.39 5.06
N ASP A 62 2.50 -3.26 5.26
CA ASP A 62 3.12 -1.92 5.29
C ASP A 62 3.47 -1.53 6.73
N PHE A 63 4.62 -1.99 7.19
CA PHE A 63 5.12 -1.68 8.52
C PHE A 63 5.72 -0.27 8.66
N GLY A 64 5.65 0.56 7.63
CA GLY A 64 5.87 2.01 7.73
C GLY A 64 4.73 2.74 8.43
N LEU A 65 3.58 2.08 8.63
CA LEU A 65 2.44 2.62 9.35
C LEU A 65 2.39 2.09 10.80
N HIS A 66 1.84 2.91 11.69
CA HIS A 66 1.56 2.51 13.07
C HIS A 66 0.58 1.34 13.15
N SER A 67 0.70 0.46 14.16
CA SER A 67 -0.11 -0.77 14.30
C SER A 67 -1.62 -0.53 14.46
N ALA A 68 -2.03 0.67 14.86
CA ALA A 68 -3.43 1.08 14.91
C ALA A 68 -4.07 1.30 13.53
N HIS A 69 -3.28 1.30 12.46
CA HIS A 69 -3.80 1.42 11.10
C HIS A 69 -3.97 0.04 10.44
N GLN A 70 -4.92 -0.04 9.51
CA GLN A 70 -5.01 -1.18 8.60
C GLN A 70 -3.82 -1.16 7.64
N ARG A 71 -2.81 -1.96 7.93
CA ARG A 71 -1.51 -1.99 7.26
C ARG A 71 -1.14 -3.36 6.68
N PHE A 72 -2.11 -4.28 6.63
CA PHE A 72 -1.99 -5.56 5.95
C PHE A 72 -3.03 -5.62 4.84
N HIS A 73 -2.57 -5.78 3.61
CA HIS A 73 -3.37 -5.62 2.41
C HIS A 73 -3.39 -6.91 1.61
N PHE A 74 -4.56 -7.47 1.38
CA PHE A 74 -4.77 -8.48 0.34
C PHE A 74 -5.04 -7.77 -0.98
N VAL A 75 -4.21 -8.05 -1.96
CA VAL A 75 -4.24 -7.45 -3.30
C VAL A 75 -4.65 -8.52 -4.29
N ASP A 76 -5.87 -8.43 -4.79
CA ASP A 76 -6.42 -9.26 -5.85
C ASP A 76 -5.98 -8.68 -7.20
N LEU A 77 -5.16 -9.44 -7.94
CA LEU A 77 -4.61 -9.02 -9.23
C LEU A 77 -5.55 -9.29 -10.41
N ILE A 78 -6.60 -10.12 -10.22
CA ILE A 78 -7.64 -10.36 -11.23
C ILE A 78 -8.63 -9.21 -11.22
N ASP A 79 -9.20 -8.92 -10.05
CA ASP A 79 -10.25 -7.91 -9.90
C ASP A 79 -9.68 -6.50 -9.63
N ASN A 80 -8.37 -6.36 -9.48
CA ASN A 80 -7.68 -5.12 -9.10
C ASN A 80 -8.23 -4.51 -7.81
N ARG A 81 -8.54 -5.34 -6.84
CA ARG A 81 -9.15 -4.98 -5.57
C ARG A 81 -8.13 -5.09 -4.43
N VAL A 82 -8.23 -4.17 -3.47
CA VAL A 82 -7.43 -4.18 -2.25
C VAL A 82 -8.36 -4.23 -1.04
N GLU A 83 -8.11 -5.19 -0.15
CA GLU A 83 -8.76 -5.27 1.16
C GLU A 83 -7.70 -5.09 2.25
N SER A 84 -8.01 -4.31 3.28
CA SER A 84 -7.04 -3.92 4.29
C SER A 84 -7.46 -4.37 5.69
N PHE A 85 -6.49 -4.85 6.47
CA PHE A 85 -6.67 -5.41 7.80
C PHE A 85 -5.61 -4.88 8.77
N HIS A 86 -5.84 -5.06 10.06
CA HIS A 86 -4.81 -4.84 11.06
C HIS A 86 -3.85 -6.04 11.10
N VAL A 87 -2.59 -5.76 11.37
CA VAL A 87 -1.58 -6.78 11.61
C VAL A 87 -0.59 -6.30 12.66
N SER A 88 -0.19 -7.19 13.55
CA SER A 88 0.91 -6.96 14.49
C SER A 88 2.25 -7.22 13.81
N HIS A 89 3.32 -6.69 14.38
CA HIS A 89 4.70 -7.04 14.10
C HIS A 89 5.28 -7.82 15.28
N GLY A 90 6.47 -8.39 15.11
CA GLY A 90 7.16 -9.07 16.21
C GLY A 90 7.53 -8.08 17.32
N ASP A 91 7.38 -8.50 18.57
CA ASP A 91 7.63 -7.67 19.77
C ASP A 91 9.09 -7.16 19.83
N GLY A 92 10.06 -7.95 19.35
CA GLY A 92 11.44 -7.50 19.22
C GLY A 92 11.67 -6.37 18.22
N SER A 93 10.68 -6.12 17.32
CA SER A 93 10.73 -4.97 16.39
C SER A 93 10.25 -3.66 17.02
N ASP A 94 9.56 -3.74 18.16
CA ASP A 94 9.01 -2.59 18.89
C ASP A 94 9.26 -2.77 20.41
N PRO A 95 10.49 -2.57 20.86
CA PRO A 95 10.85 -2.78 22.28
C PRO A 95 10.20 -1.77 23.24
N ASP A 96 9.76 -0.63 22.73
CA ASP A 96 9.07 0.39 23.53
C ASP A 96 7.55 0.15 23.58
N HIS A 97 7.04 -0.81 22.82
CA HIS A 97 5.61 -1.14 22.73
C HIS A 97 4.72 0.07 22.39
N ASP A 98 5.24 0.95 21.52
CA ASP A 98 4.55 2.16 21.10
C ASP A 98 3.77 1.99 19.77
N GLY A 99 3.80 0.80 19.19
CA GLY A 99 3.05 0.45 17.98
C GLY A 99 3.78 0.75 16.68
N TRP A 100 4.99 1.28 16.74
CA TRP A 100 5.85 1.51 15.59
C TRP A 100 6.90 0.41 15.43
N LEU A 101 7.01 -0.16 14.23
CA LEU A 101 8.12 -1.05 13.92
C LEU A 101 9.39 -0.21 13.73
N LYS A 102 10.41 -0.42 14.59
CA LYS A 102 11.65 0.36 14.61
C LYS A 102 12.78 -0.31 13.83
N TRP A 103 12.83 -1.64 13.87
CA TRP A 103 13.84 -2.40 13.12
C TRP A 103 13.37 -3.79 12.73
N TYR A 104 14.03 -4.31 11.71
CA TYR A 104 13.86 -5.67 11.22
C TYR A 104 15.07 -6.54 11.61
N SER A 105 14.85 -7.83 11.78
CA SER A 105 15.93 -8.78 12.01
C SER A 105 15.63 -10.14 11.38
N ASN A 106 16.66 -10.79 10.86
CA ASN A 106 16.61 -12.17 10.38
C ASN A 106 17.28 -13.16 11.34
N LEU A 107 17.73 -12.70 12.50
CA LEU A 107 18.39 -13.53 13.52
C LEU A 107 17.36 -14.36 14.28
N GLU A 108 17.68 -15.62 14.51
CA GLU A 108 16.89 -16.49 15.37
C GLU A 108 16.86 -15.95 16.81
N GLY A 109 15.73 -16.08 17.50
CA GLY A 109 15.55 -15.57 18.86
C GLY A 109 15.43 -14.04 18.97
N SER A 110 15.52 -13.29 17.88
CA SER A 110 15.35 -11.83 17.92
C SER A 110 13.92 -11.37 18.18
N HIS A 111 12.92 -12.24 18.02
CA HIS A 111 11.50 -11.91 18.07
C HIS A 111 11.06 -10.78 17.12
N CYS A 112 11.95 -10.35 16.21
CA CYS A 112 11.66 -9.30 15.24
C CYS A 112 10.95 -9.82 14.01
N THR A 113 10.17 -8.98 13.39
CA THR A 113 9.73 -9.15 12.00
C THR A 113 10.97 -9.08 11.08
N SER A 114 11.05 -9.94 10.06
CA SER A 114 12.06 -9.80 9.01
C SER A 114 11.47 -9.10 7.78
N LYS A 115 12.33 -8.43 7.03
CA LYS A 115 11.94 -7.63 5.85
C LYS A 115 12.17 -8.43 4.57
N GLY A 116 11.25 -8.35 3.64
CA GLY A 116 11.43 -8.93 2.30
C GLY A 116 10.16 -9.58 1.77
N ALA A 117 10.30 -10.27 0.64
CA ALA A 117 9.23 -11.05 0.06
C ALA A 117 9.23 -12.48 0.63
N TYR A 118 8.04 -13.02 0.73
CA TYR A 118 7.82 -14.37 1.25
C TYR A 118 6.98 -15.19 0.29
N MET A 119 7.15 -16.49 0.37
CA MET A 119 6.24 -17.46 -0.22
C MET A 119 5.48 -18.17 0.89
N THR A 120 4.15 -18.24 0.77
CA THR A 120 3.32 -19.04 1.67
C THR A 120 3.62 -20.53 1.47
N ARG A 121 3.73 -21.27 2.57
CA ARG A 121 3.96 -22.73 2.60
C ARG A 121 2.75 -23.43 3.19
N SER A 122 2.99 -24.52 3.91
CA SER A 122 1.94 -25.28 4.60
C SER A 122 1.24 -24.46 5.67
N TRP A 123 -0.04 -24.68 5.82
CA TRP A 123 -0.82 -24.18 6.96
C TRP A 123 -0.84 -25.20 8.09
N TYR A 124 -1.08 -24.74 9.29
CA TYR A 124 -1.27 -25.55 10.49
C TYR A 124 -2.21 -24.86 11.47
N VAL A 125 -2.72 -25.60 12.45
CA VAL A 125 -3.49 -25.03 13.55
C VAL A 125 -2.61 -25.02 14.79
N GLY A 126 -2.28 -23.83 15.28
CA GLY A 126 -1.48 -23.61 16.48
C GLY A 126 -2.31 -22.97 17.62
N LYS A 127 -1.62 -22.52 18.67
CA LYS A 127 -2.28 -21.90 19.83
C LYS A 127 -3.03 -20.61 19.48
N PHE A 128 -2.69 -19.97 18.36
CA PHE A 128 -3.32 -18.75 17.86
C PHE A 128 -4.32 -19.01 16.71
N GLY A 129 -4.69 -20.28 16.48
CA GLY A 129 -5.59 -20.66 15.39
C GLY A 129 -4.84 -21.06 14.11
N THR A 130 -5.52 -20.93 12.97
CA THR A 130 -4.96 -21.28 11.68
C THR A 130 -3.86 -20.30 11.30
N SER A 131 -2.70 -20.83 10.99
CA SER A 131 -1.50 -20.09 10.64
C SER A 131 -0.87 -20.65 9.37
N ILE A 132 -0.21 -19.81 8.58
CA ILE A 132 0.47 -20.19 7.33
C ILE A 132 1.96 -19.89 7.52
N ARG A 133 2.81 -20.90 7.31
CA ARG A 133 4.26 -20.74 7.35
C ARG A 133 4.75 -19.92 6.18
N LEU A 134 5.68 -19.02 6.45
CA LEU A 134 6.30 -18.14 5.45
C LEU A 134 7.73 -18.57 5.19
N ASP A 135 8.09 -18.69 3.91
CA ASP A 135 9.46 -18.96 3.45
C ASP A 135 10.02 -17.70 2.80
N GLY A 136 11.17 -17.24 3.30
CA GLY A 136 11.79 -16.01 2.83
C GLY A 136 12.43 -16.15 1.45
N LEU A 137 12.20 -15.19 0.58
CA LEU A 137 12.74 -15.17 -0.78
C LEU A 137 13.96 -14.27 -0.93
N ASP A 138 14.30 -13.52 0.11
CA ASP A 138 15.39 -12.54 0.13
C ASP A 138 16.44 -12.88 1.21
N PRO A 139 17.70 -12.43 1.09
CA PRO A 139 18.71 -12.64 2.13
C PRO A 139 18.30 -12.08 3.50
N SER A 140 17.52 -11.00 3.52
CA SER A 140 17.03 -10.32 4.72
C SER A 140 15.96 -11.10 5.49
N ASN A 141 15.40 -12.18 4.92
CA ASN A 141 14.39 -13.03 5.54
C ASN A 141 14.63 -14.54 5.30
N SER A 142 15.82 -14.93 4.87
CA SER A 142 16.17 -16.32 4.55
C SER A 142 15.95 -17.31 5.70
N ASN A 143 15.94 -16.82 6.95
CA ASN A 143 15.68 -17.62 8.14
C ASN A 143 14.20 -17.64 8.55
N ALA A 144 13.28 -17.14 7.72
CA ALA A 144 11.87 -17.04 8.09
C ALA A 144 11.26 -18.41 8.45
N LEU A 145 11.54 -19.43 7.65
CA LEU A 145 10.99 -20.78 7.87
C LEU A 145 11.55 -21.45 9.13
N PRO A 146 12.87 -21.49 9.40
CA PRO A 146 13.44 -21.97 10.68
C PRO A 146 12.92 -21.18 11.89
N ARG A 147 12.76 -19.87 11.76
CA ARG A 147 12.24 -18.99 12.80
C ARG A 147 10.72 -19.11 13.03
N ALA A 148 10.05 -19.96 12.27
CA ALA A 148 8.60 -20.15 12.31
C ALA A 148 7.80 -18.84 12.13
N ILE A 149 8.26 -17.98 11.22
CA ILE A 149 7.50 -16.79 10.80
C ILE A 149 6.21 -17.24 10.08
N VAL A 150 5.10 -16.63 10.48
CA VAL A 150 3.74 -16.94 10.01
C VAL A 150 2.95 -15.66 9.73
#